data_59bb61343ead2b81b733462677c8ed07
#
_entry.id   59bb61343ead2b81b733462677c8ed07
#
_cell.length_a   1.000
_cell.length_b   1.000
_cell.length_c   1.000
_cell.angle_alpha   90.00
_cell.angle_beta   90.00
_cell.angle_gamma   90.00
#
_symmetry.space_group_name_H-M   'P 1'
#
loop_
_entity.id
_entity.type
_entity.pdbx_description
1 polymer ?
#
loop_
_entity_poly.entity_id
_entity_poly.type
_entity_poly.pdbx_seq_one_letter_code
_entity_poly.pdbx_strand_id
1 'polypeptide(L)'
;MRRAFIAAACALAACTPPAPGPSAVFDGTAGRWVDLTHPFNASTIYWPTDTLGFQHEQIAYGITEGGWFYSNYRYAAAEHGGTHMDAPIHFAEGGLAMDQVPLDAVIGPAAVVDVSERAHADYLVTVEDLTGWEATYGPLPEGGILLLRTGWGDRYHDRTSLLGTSLTGLEAVAELHFPGLSPEAAQWLVDNRGIAAFGIDTPSIDYGQSEDFRVHVILFADGIVAFENVADLQRLPPTGAFVVALPMKIEGGSGAPLRIVAFIPNGTVG
;
A
#
# COMPACT_ATOMS: atom_id res chain seq x y z
N MET A 1 7.67 -62.32 -42.39
CA MET A 1 8.61 -61.62 -41.50
C MET A 1 8.21 -60.13 -41.45
N ARG A 2 7.51 -59.72 -40.44
CA ARG A 2 7.14 -58.26 -40.21
C ARG A 2 8.10 -57.65 -39.17
N ARG A 3 8.90 -56.72 -39.61
CA ARG A 3 9.80 -55.95 -38.71
C ARG A 3 9.01 -54.88 -38.05
N ALA A 4 8.89 -54.90 -36.71
CA ALA A 4 8.35 -53.84 -35.90
C ALA A 4 9.45 -52.78 -35.66
N PHE A 5 9.18 -51.48 -36.01
CA PHE A 5 10.00 -50.37 -35.67
C PHE A 5 9.53 -49.85 -34.31
N ILE A 6 10.38 -49.91 -33.32
CA ILE A 6 10.17 -49.27 -32.01
C ILE A 6 10.74 -47.86 -32.13
N ALA A 7 9.86 -46.83 -32.11
CA ALA A 7 10.25 -45.42 -32.01
C ALA A 7 10.50 -45.10 -30.53
N ALA A 8 11.74 -44.81 -30.18
CA ALA A 8 12.12 -44.31 -28.88
C ALA A 8 11.78 -42.81 -28.82
N ALA A 9 10.79 -42.43 -28.03
CA ALA A 9 10.51 -41.03 -27.72
C ALA A 9 11.49 -40.55 -26.63
N CYS A 10 12.47 -39.71 -27.01
CA CYS A 10 13.30 -38.98 -26.06
C CYS A 10 12.44 -37.87 -25.41
N ALA A 11 12.04 -38.02 -24.15
CA ALA A 11 11.48 -36.98 -23.35
C ALA A 11 12.60 -35.97 -22.99
N LEU A 12 12.58 -34.81 -23.60
CA LEU A 12 13.39 -33.68 -23.17
C LEU A 12 12.83 -33.20 -21.83
N ALA A 13 13.48 -33.54 -20.72
CA ALA A 13 13.23 -32.92 -19.43
C ALA A 13 13.69 -31.46 -19.53
N ALA A 14 12.75 -30.52 -19.56
CA ALA A 14 13.04 -29.11 -19.42
C ALA A 14 13.62 -28.90 -18.02
N CYS A 15 14.93 -28.63 -17.91
CA CYS A 15 15.56 -28.20 -16.68
C CYS A 15 15.01 -26.80 -16.35
N THR A 16 14.05 -26.70 -15.44
CA THR A 16 13.67 -25.44 -14.82
C THR A 16 14.90 -24.94 -14.04
N PRO A 17 15.39 -23.74 -14.30
CA PRO A 17 16.49 -23.18 -13.49
C PRO A 17 16.07 -23.15 -12.02
N PRO A 18 16.99 -23.41 -11.09
CA PRO A 18 16.68 -23.30 -9.66
C PRO A 18 16.19 -21.90 -9.35
N ALA A 19 15.21 -21.79 -8.44
CA ALA A 19 14.74 -20.51 -7.95
C ALA A 19 15.95 -19.69 -7.40
N PRO A 20 16.02 -18.37 -7.66
CA PRO A 20 17.10 -17.56 -7.14
C PRO A 20 17.16 -17.64 -5.62
N GLY A 21 18.36 -17.79 -5.07
CA GLY A 21 18.56 -17.82 -3.63
C GLY A 21 18.24 -16.47 -3.00
N PRO A 22 18.03 -16.40 -1.66
CA PRO A 22 17.68 -15.14 -0.97
C PRO A 22 18.64 -13.98 -1.25
N SER A 23 19.93 -14.24 -1.43
CA SER A 23 20.94 -13.22 -1.77
C SER A 23 20.62 -12.48 -3.08
N ALA A 24 20.05 -13.17 -4.06
CA ALA A 24 19.75 -12.60 -5.38
C ALA A 24 18.64 -11.52 -5.32
N VAL A 25 17.78 -11.56 -4.32
CA VAL A 25 16.75 -10.54 -4.06
C VAL A 25 17.41 -9.24 -3.59
N PHE A 26 18.48 -9.35 -2.78
CA PHE A 26 19.12 -8.18 -2.17
C PHE A 26 20.28 -7.61 -2.98
N ASP A 27 20.95 -8.41 -3.81
CA ASP A 27 22.05 -7.95 -4.68
C ASP A 27 21.58 -7.41 -6.05
N GLY A 28 20.26 -7.44 -6.29
CA GLY A 28 19.63 -6.93 -7.52
C GLY A 28 19.71 -7.87 -8.72
N THR A 29 20.26 -9.08 -8.57
CA THR A 29 20.39 -10.03 -9.69
C THR A 29 19.09 -10.74 -10.03
N ALA A 30 18.13 -10.85 -9.05
CA ALA A 30 16.83 -11.48 -9.26
C ALA A 30 15.71 -10.48 -9.61
N GLY A 31 15.94 -9.18 -9.50
CA GLY A 31 14.92 -8.16 -9.75
C GLY A 31 15.32 -6.78 -9.25
N ARG A 32 14.33 -5.93 -9.06
CA ARG A 32 14.55 -4.55 -8.56
C ARG A 32 13.60 -4.19 -7.43
N TRP A 33 14.06 -3.35 -6.52
CA TRP A 33 13.24 -2.74 -5.47
C TRP A 33 12.65 -1.41 -5.95
N VAL A 34 11.42 -1.14 -5.55
CA VAL A 34 10.72 0.14 -5.75
C VAL A 34 10.32 0.66 -4.37
N ASP A 35 10.66 1.90 -4.08
CA ASP A 35 10.17 2.62 -2.91
C ASP A 35 8.79 3.19 -3.22
N LEU A 36 7.82 2.91 -2.36
CA LEU A 36 6.43 3.30 -2.49
C LEU A 36 6.03 4.28 -1.37
N THR A 37 7.00 5.01 -0.81
CA THR A 37 6.82 5.87 0.36
C THR A 37 7.08 7.33 0.01
N HIS A 38 6.16 8.22 0.32
CA HIS A 38 6.41 9.66 0.30
C HIS A 38 7.32 10.07 1.47
N PRO A 39 8.28 10.99 1.26
CA PRO A 39 9.15 11.47 2.35
C PRO A 39 8.36 12.27 3.37
N PHE A 40 8.63 12.06 4.66
CA PHE A 40 8.07 12.88 5.74
C PHE A 40 8.85 14.17 5.89
N ASN A 41 8.14 15.31 5.79
CA ASN A 41 8.67 16.66 5.91
C ASN A 41 7.55 17.66 6.25
N ALA A 42 7.85 18.95 6.27
CA ALA A 42 6.86 19.99 6.55
C ALA A 42 5.67 20.06 5.57
N SER A 43 5.79 19.42 4.39
CA SER A 43 4.72 19.35 3.38
C SER A 43 3.95 18.04 3.46
N THR A 44 4.26 17.14 4.39
CA THR A 44 3.53 15.88 4.58
C THR A 44 2.05 16.17 4.82
N ILE A 45 1.20 15.50 4.06
CA ILE A 45 -0.25 15.73 4.10
C ILE A 45 -0.86 14.84 5.17
N TYR A 46 -1.60 15.47 6.07
CA TYR A 46 -2.39 14.85 7.12
C TYR A 46 -3.86 15.08 6.89
N TRP A 47 -4.71 14.32 7.58
CA TRP A 47 -6.14 14.55 7.57
C TRP A 47 -6.45 16.00 7.96
N PRO A 48 -7.45 16.68 7.37
CA PRO A 48 -7.66 18.11 7.54
C PRO A 48 -7.86 18.59 8.98
N THR A 49 -8.31 17.70 9.87
CA THR A 49 -8.49 18.03 11.29
C THR A 49 -7.20 18.03 12.09
N ASP A 50 -6.13 17.43 11.56
CA ASP A 50 -4.79 17.56 12.13
C ASP A 50 -4.15 18.88 11.69
N THR A 51 -3.97 19.79 12.62
CA THR A 51 -3.33 21.08 12.37
C THR A 51 -1.86 21.12 12.78
N LEU A 52 -1.34 20.03 13.38
CA LEU A 52 0.05 19.98 13.84
C LEU A 52 1.01 19.68 12.68
N GLY A 53 0.64 18.74 11.80
CA GLY A 53 1.50 18.25 10.72
C GLY A 53 2.75 17.55 11.23
N PHE A 54 3.74 17.34 10.34
CA PHE A 54 5.02 16.74 10.71
C PHE A 54 5.97 17.78 11.30
N GLN A 55 6.24 17.65 12.59
CA GLN A 55 7.19 18.49 13.31
C GLN A 55 8.56 17.81 13.29
N HIS A 56 9.60 18.51 12.82
CA HIS A 56 10.98 18.03 12.78
C HIS A 56 11.91 19.09 13.33
N GLU A 57 12.38 18.90 14.57
CA GLU A 57 13.15 19.88 15.31
C GLU A 57 14.60 19.46 15.46
N GLN A 58 15.52 20.35 15.11
CA GLN A 58 16.94 20.17 15.31
C GLN A 58 17.30 20.34 16.79
N ILE A 59 17.89 19.32 17.40
CA ILE A 59 18.41 19.35 18.76
C ILE A 59 19.90 19.72 18.73
N ALA A 60 20.67 19.10 17.80
CA ALA A 60 22.08 19.35 17.63
C ALA A 60 22.50 19.19 16.17
N TYR A 61 23.47 19.99 15.71
CA TYR A 61 24.06 19.88 14.39
C TYR A 61 25.41 20.62 14.34
N GLY A 62 26.49 19.90 14.13
CA GLY A 62 27.82 20.51 13.99
C GLY A 62 28.95 19.70 14.60
N ILE A 63 30.14 20.30 14.67
CA ILE A 63 31.30 19.71 15.31
C ILE A 63 31.21 19.94 16.82
N THR A 64 31.30 18.85 17.58
CA THR A 64 31.30 18.88 19.05
C THR A 64 32.63 19.40 19.60
N GLU A 65 32.66 19.73 20.88
CA GLU A 65 33.91 20.12 21.57
C GLU A 65 34.99 18.99 21.50
N GLY A 66 34.57 17.74 21.39
CA GLY A 66 35.45 16.57 21.22
C GLY A 66 36.00 16.39 19.80
N GLY A 67 35.62 17.25 18.82
CA GLY A 67 36.13 17.24 17.48
C GLY A 67 35.44 16.32 16.46
N TRP A 68 34.33 15.68 16.80
CA TRP A 68 33.53 14.88 15.85
C TRP A 68 32.22 15.58 15.47
N PHE A 69 31.73 15.28 14.28
CA PHE A 69 30.41 15.74 13.83
C PHE A 69 29.30 14.98 14.55
N TYR A 70 28.25 15.72 14.97
CA TYR A 70 27.04 15.15 15.56
C TYR A 70 25.80 15.90 15.06
N SER A 71 24.78 15.13 14.64
CA SER A 71 23.46 15.67 14.33
C SER A 71 22.39 14.85 15.05
N ASN A 72 21.40 15.52 15.61
CA ASN A 72 20.28 14.91 16.33
C ASN A 72 19.02 15.75 16.14
N TYR A 73 17.91 15.07 15.90
CA TYR A 73 16.61 15.68 15.70
C TYR A 73 15.57 14.91 16.52
N ARG A 74 14.46 15.56 16.81
CA ARG A 74 13.23 14.93 17.28
C ARG A 74 12.11 15.21 16.30
N TYR A 75 11.07 14.36 16.29
CA TYR A 75 9.87 14.62 15.53
C TYR A 75 8.63 14.36 16.37
N ALA A 76 7.50 14.98 15.96
CA ALA A 76 6.15 14.71 16.45
C ALA A 76 5.19 14.81 15.27
N ALA A 77 4.21 13.92 15.22
CA ALA A 77 3.18 13.88 14.20
C ALA A 77 1.96 13.08 14.70
N ALA A 78 0.81 13.21 14.03
CA ALA A 78 -0.27 12.26 14.17
C ALA A 78 0.14 10.90 13.56
N GLU A 79 -0.53 9.82 13.98
CA GLU A 79 -0.28 8.48 13.45
C GLU A 79 -0.72 8.34 11.99
N HIS A 80 -1.79 9.05 11.59
CA HIS A 80 -2.43 9.01 10.28
C HIS A 80 -2.02 10.22 9.43
N GLY A 81 -1.11 10.00 8.50
CA GLY A 81 -0.65 11.03 7.57
C GLY A 81 0.61 10.62 6.82
N GLY A 82 0.84 11.26 5.67
CA GLY A 82 1.85 10.78 4.75
C GLY A 82 1.54 9.37 4.26
N THR A 83 2.56 8.63 3.83
CA THR A 83 2.41 7.18 3.61
C THR A 83 2.40 6.48 4.95
N HIS A 84 1.26 5.91 5.32
CA HIS A 84 1.05 5.30 6.64
C HIS A 84 0.24 4.01 6.55
N MET A 85 0.18 3.28 7.64
CA MET A 85 -0.66 2.11 7.82
C MET A 85 -1.69 2.38 8.92
N ASP A 86 -2.91 1.92 8.68
CA ASP A 86 -3.98 1.85 9.65
C ASP A 86 -4.11 0.43 10.20
N ALA A 87 -4.15 0.32 11.52
CA ALA A 87 -4.42 -0.93 12.20
C ALA A 87 -5.94 -1.11 12.40
N PRO A 88 -6.44 -2.35 12.50
CA PRO A 88 -7.86 -2.63 12.68
C PRO A 88 -8.53 -1.88 13.83
N ILE A 89 -7.81 -1.62 14.93
CA ILE A 89 -8.33 -0.86 16.09
C ILE A 89 -8.80 0.55 15.72
N HIS A 90 -8.36 1.10 14.58
CA HIS A 90 -8.72 2.44 14.15
C HIS A 90 -10.24 2.60 13.97
N PHE A 91 -10.93 1.60 13.39
CA PHE A 91 -12.40 1.61 13.19
C PHE A 91 -13.11 0.36 13.71
N ALA A 92 -12.39 -0.62 14.31
CA ALA A 92 -12.98 -1.81 14.90
C ALA A 92 -12.64 -1.88 16.39
N GLU A 93 -13.63 -1.71 17.27
CA GLU A 93 -13.46 -1.83 18.72
C GLU A 93 -12.91 -3.22 19.09
N GLY A 94 -11.77 -3.25 19.79
CA GLY A 94 -11.09 -4.51 20.15
C GLY A 94 -10.30 -5.14 19.00
N GLY A 95 -10.19 -4.48 17.85
CA GLY A 95 -9.30 -4.88 16.77
C GLY A 95 -7.82 -4.84 17.17
N LEU A 96 -6.95 -5.41 16.33
CA LEU A 96 -5.50 -5.41 16.56
C LEU A 96 -4.97 -3.98 16.53
N ALA A 97 -4.18 -3.61 17.54
CA ALA A 97 -3.38 -2.39 17.53
C ALA A 97 -2.11 -2.57 16.67
N MET A 98 -1.43 -1.47 16.34
CA MET A 98 -0.29 -1.43 15.43
C MET A 98 0.85 -2.39 15.83
N ASP A 99 1.14 -2.51 17.12
CA ASP A 99 2.17 -3.42 17.65
C ASP A 99 1.79 -4.91 17.61
N GLN A 100 0.50 -5.20 17.39
CA GLN A 100 -0.07 -6.55 17.37
C GLN A 100 -0.25 -7.08 15.93
N VAL A 101 -0.17 -6.22 14.89
CA VAL A 101 -0.30 -6.64 13.50
C VAL A 101 0.79 -7.66 13.14
N PRO A 102 0.43 -8.86 12.64
CA PRO A 102 1.40 -9.89 12.31
C PRO A 102 2.15 -9.57 11.00
N LEU A 103 3.37 -10.07 10.85
CA LEU A 103 4.21 -9.77 9.68
C LEU A 103 3.64 -10.32 8.37
N ASP A 104 2.91 -11.43 8.40
CA ASP A 104 2.28 -12.03 7.23
C ASP A 104 1.08 -11.20 6.70
N ALA A 105 0.54 -10.28 7.50
CA ALA A 105 -0.43 -9.30 7.01
C ALA A 105 0.22 -8.15 6.20
N VAL A 106 1.51 -7.89 6.40
CA VAL A 106 2.20 -6.72 5.82
C VAL A 106 3.38 -7.09 4.90
N ILE A 107 3.63 -8.39 4.71
CA ILE A 107 4.67 -8.91 3.82
C ILE A 107 4.06 -10.02 2.96
N GLY A 108 3.91 -9.77 1.66
CA GLY A 108 3.25 -10.76 0.81
C GLY A 108 3.27 -10.43 -0.68
N PRO A 109 2.74 -11.36 -1.51
CA PRO A 109 2.52 -11.10 -2.93
C PRO A 109 1.50 -9.99 -3.10
N ALA A 110 1.70 -9.14 -4.12
CA ALA A 110 0.82 -8.00 -4.38
C ALA A 110 0.12 -8.12 -5.74
N ALA A 111 -1.14 -7.67 -5.76
CA ALA A 111 -1.90 -7.36 -6.95
C ALA A 111 -2.09 -5.85 -7.04
N VAL A 112 -1.91 -5.26 -8.22
CA VAL A 112 -2.15 -3.84 -8.46
C VAL A 112 -3.35 -3.69 -9.40
N VAL A 113 -4.46 -3.22 -8.85
CA VAL A 113 -5.66 -2.88 -9.63
C VAL A 113 -5.57 -1.41 -10.03
N ASP A 114 -5.43 -1.17 -11.33
CA ASP A 114 -5.26 0.17 -11.90
C ASP A 114 -6.57 0.66 -12.50
N VAL A 115 -7.13 1.72 -11.92
CA VAL A 115 -8.34 2.41 -12.41
C VAL A 115 -8.03 3.85 -12.82
N SER A 116 -6.75 4.24 -12.90
CA SER A 116 -6.33 5.63 -13.08
C SER A 116 -6.87 6.30 -14.35
N GLU A 117 -7.15 5.53 -15.41
CA GLU A 117 -7.76 6.07 -16.64
C GLU A 117 -9.24 6.48 -16.47
N ARG A 118 -9.92 5.94 -15.45
CA ARG A 118 -11.35 6.17 -15.18
C ARG A 118 -11.60 7.01 -13.94
N ALA A 119 -10.65 7.02 -13.03
CA ALA A 119 -10.79 7.68 -11.74
C ALA A 119 -10.96 9.20 -11.90
N HIS A 120 -11.91 9.75 -11.18
CA HIS A 120 -12.16 11.18 -10.99
C HIS A 120 -12.34 11.48 -9.50
N ALA A 121 -12.52 12.73 -9.13
CA ALA A 121 -12.54 13.18 -7.73
C ALA A 121 -13.43 12.36 -6.79
N ASP A 122 -14.59 11.90 -7.26
CA ASP A 122 -15.55 11.15 -6.43
C ASP A 122 -15.78 9.73 -6.96
N TYR A 123 -14.75 9.17 -7.61
CA TYR A 123 -14.83 7.82 -8.15
C TYR A 123 -14.85 6.78 -7.04
N LEU A 124 -15.85 5.92 -7.06
CA LEU A 124 -15.97 4.74 -6.23
C LEU A 124 -15.52 3.51 -7.03
N VAL A 125 -14.44 2.88 -6.61
CA VAL A 125 -13.97 1.62 -7.22
C VAL A 125 -14.95 0.51 -6.88
N THR A 126 -15.46 -0.17 -7.90
CA THR A 126 -16.57 -1.10 -7.81
C THR A 126 -16.13 -2.56 -7.81
N VAL A 127 -17.07 -3.47 -7.55
CA VAL A 127 -16.87 -4.92 -7.72
C VAL A 127 -16.52 -5.25 -9.18
N GLU A 128 -17.12 -4.55 -10.14
CA GLU A 128 -16.85 -4.73 -11.57
C GLU A 128 -15.40 -4.37 -11.93
N ASP A 129 -14.82 -3.35 -11.30
CA ASP A 129 -13.40 -3.00 -11.49
C ASP A 129 -12.50 -4.15 -11.02
N LEU A 130 -12.78 -4.71 -9.84
CA LEU A 130 -12.02 -5.82 -9.26
C LEU A 130 -12.17 -7.11 -10.10
N THR A 131 -13.39 -7.48 -10.44
CA THR A 131 -13.66 -8.69 -11.22
C THR A 131 -13.19 -8.57 -12.67
N GLY A 132 -13.26 -7.36 -13.25
CA GLY A 132 -12.70 -7.07 -14.58
C GLY A 132 -11.17 -7.22 -14.60
N TRP A 133 -10.49 -6.77 -13.54
CA TRP A 133 -9.07 -7.01 -13.37
C TRP A 133 -8.77 -8.52 -13.24
N GLU A 134 -9.51 -9.25 -12.40
CA GLU A 134 -9.35 -10.70 -12.23
C GLU A 134 -9.58 -11.47 -13.52
N ALA A 135 -10.52 -11.06 -14.36
CA ALA A 135 -10.76 -11.69 -15.66
C ALA A 135 -9.54 -11.59 -16.59
N THR A 136 -8.69 -10.59 -16.39
CA THR A 136 -7.48 -10.36 -17.20
C THR A 136 -6.24 -11.01 -16.61
N TYR A 137 -6.06 -10.93 -15.28
CA TYR A 137 -4.80 -11.27 -14.61
C TYR A 137 -4.91 -12.48 -13.67
N GLY A 138 -6.10 -13.03 -13.50
CA GLY A 138 -6.36 -14.13 -12.55
C GLY A 138 -6.84 -13.61 -11.19
N PRO A 139 -7.19 -14.53 -10.27
CA PRO A 139 -7.72 -14.15 -8.96
C PRO A 139 -6.69 -13.37 -8.13
N LEU A 140 -7.19 -12.50 -7.25
CA LEU A 140 -6.37 -11.84 -6.24
C LEU A 140 -5.61 -12.88 -5.40
N PRO A 141 -4.35 -12.63 -5.02
CA PRO A 141 -3.56 -13.59 -4.26
C PRO A 141 -4.15 -13.80 -2.85
N GLU A 142 -4.38 -15.03 -2.47
CA GLU A 142 -4.83 -15.42 -1.13
C GLU A 142 -3.79 -15.01 -0.08
N GLY A 143 -4.21 -14.34 1.00
CA GLY A 143 -3.31 -13.77 1.99
C GLY A 143 -2.40 -12.67 1.43
N GLY A 144 -2.68 -12.17 0.22
CA GLY A 144 -1.87 -11.16 -0.43
C GLY A 144 -2.30 -9.73 -0.14
N ILE A 145 -1.60 -8.81 -0.76
CA ILE A 145 -1.80 -7.37 -0.61
C ILE A 145 -2.44 -6.83 -1.89
N LEU A 146 -3.63 -6.24 -1.77
CA LEU A 146 -4.27 -5.54 -2.86
C LEU A 146 -3.87 -4.07 -2.83
N LEU A 147 -3.21 -3.59 -3.90
CA LEU A 147 -2.89 -2.18 -4.10
C LEU A 147 -3.80 -1.59 -5.18
N LEU A 148 -4.50 -0.53 -4.83
CA LEU A 148 -5.41 0.18 -5.72
C LEU A 148 -4.75 1.46 -6.23
N ARG A 149 -4.48 1.53 -7.53
CA ARG A 149 -3.96 2.72 -8.20
C ARG A 149 -5.09 3.52 -8.81
N THR A 150 -5.34 4.70 -8.28
CA THR A 150 -6.30 5.66 -8.81
C THR A 150 -5.64 6.73 -9.69
N GLY A 151 -4.30 6.85 -9.62
CA GLY A 151 -3.53 7.95 -10.22
C GLY A 151 -3.63 9.26 -9.43
N TRP A 152 -4.36 9.24 -8.31
CA TRP A 152 -4.51 10.41 -7.46
C TRP A 152 -3.23 10.76 -6.71
N GLY A 153 -2.40 9.77 -6.41
CA GLY A 153 -1.09 9.92 -5.76
C GLY A 153 -0.14 10.87 -6.50
N ASP A 154 -0.30 11.05 -7.81
CA ASP A 154 0.48 12.02 -8.61
C ASP A 154 0.26 13.47 -8.12
N ARG A 155 -0.80 13.73 -7.35
CA ARG A 155 -1.17 15.03 -6.75
C ARG A 155 -0.57 15.26 -5.36
N TYR A 156 0.10 14.27 -4.77
CA TYR A 156 0.57 14.31 -3.39
C TYR A 156 1.46 15.53 -3.06
N HIS A 157 2.11 16.13 -4.04
CA HIS A 157 2.94 17.33 -3.86
C HIS A 157 2.13 18.63 -3.64
N ASP A 158 0.81 18.60 -3.87
CA ASP A 158 -0.12 19.72 -3.70
C ASP A 158 -1.34 19.29 -2.88
N ARG A 159 -1.36 19.71 -1.60
CA ARG A 159 -2.43 19.37 -0.66
C ARG A 159 -3.82 19.70 -1.18
N THR A 160 -4.00 20.87 -1.80
CA THR A 160 -5.29 21.30 -2.31
C THR A 160 -5.73 20.42 -3.48
N SER A 161 -4.81 20.07 -4.37
CA SER A 161 -5.09 19.17 -5.49
C SER A 161 -5.41 17.75 -5.03
N LEU A 162 -4.73 17.25 -3.98
CA LEU A 162 -4.94 15.92 -3.42
C LEU A 162 -6.27 15.82 -2.68
N LEU A 163 -6.56 16.78 -1.79
CA LEU A 163 -7.74 16.76 -0.92
C LEU A 163 -9.01 17.32 -1.60
N GLY A 164 -8.87 18.04 -2.71
CA GLY A 164 -9.98 18.73 -3.39
C GLY A 164 -10.37 20.05 -2.73
N THR A 165 -9.78 20.44 -1.59
CA THR A 165 -10.08 21.66 -0.85
C THR A 165 -8.84 22.27 -0.24
N SER A 166 -8.83 23.61 -0.13
CA SER A 166 -7.80 24.38 0.62
C SER A 166 -8.16 24.57 2.08
N LEU A 167 -9.37 24.21 2.50
CA LEU A 167 -9.83 24.35 3.89
C LEU A 167 -9.06 23.43 4.83
N THR A 168 -9.14 23.72 6.11
CA THR A 168 -8.58 22.94 7.24
C THR A 168 -9.62 22.81 8.35
N GLY A 169 -9.42 21.88 9.28
CA GLY A 169 -10.37 21.63 10.35
C GLY A 169 -11.61 20.86 9.89
N LEU A 170 -12.65 20.86 10.71
CA LEU A 170 -13.87 20.09 10.49
C LEU A 170 -14.62 20.52 9.23
N GLU A 171 -14.60 21.80 8.87
CA GLU A 171 -15.25 22.31 7.68
C GLU A 171 -14.64 21.77 6.38
N ALA A 172 -13.35 21.40 6.40
CA ALA A 172 -12.69 20.80 5.25
C ALA A 172 -13.15 19.37 4.96
N VAL A 173 -13.61 18.64 5.97
CA VAL A 173 -14.02 17.22 5.83
C VAL A 173 -15.21 17.09 4.90
N ALA A 174 -16.16 18.02 4.93
CA ALA A 174 -17.32 18.03 4.04
C ALA A 174 -16.98 18.42 2.58
N GLU A 175 -15.78 18.96 2.34
CA GLU A 175 -15.32 19.47 1.06
C GLU A 175 -14.19 18.58 0.46
N LEU A 176 -14.01 17.37 0.97
CA LEU A 176 -13.00 16.44 0.47
C LEU A 176 -13.47 15.79 -0.83
N HIS A 177 -12.59 15.76 -1.83
CA HIS A 177 -12.87 15.18 -3.14
C HIS A 177 -11.67 14.37 -3.63
N PHE A 178 -11.70 13.05 -3.42
CA PHE A 178 -10.73 12.08 -3.95
C PHE A 178 -11.39 10.70 -4.06
N PRO A 179 -10.91 9.82 -4.99
CA PRO A 179 -11.48 8.50 -5.18
C PRO A 179 -11.19 7.57 -4.01
N GLY A 180 -12.01 6.54 -3.84
CA GLY A 180 -11.85 5.50 -2.85
C GLY A 180 -12.50 4.19 -3.27
N LEU A 181 -12.45 3.18 -2.41
CA LEU A 181 -13.15 1.91 -2.60
C LEU A 181 -14.64 2.10 -2.28
N SER A 182 -15.53 1.41 -3.01
CA SER A 182 -16.95 1.39 -2.62
C SER A 182 -17.19 0.45 -1.44
N PRO A 183 -18.17 0.73 -0.56
CA PRO A 183 -18.55 -0.20 0.52
C PRO A 183 -18.93 -1.58 0.02
N GLU A 184 -19.58 -1.67 -1.15
CA GLU A 184 -19.96 -2.93 -1.79
C GLU A 184 -18.74 -3.72 -2.23
N ALA A 185 -17.71 -3.05 -2.76
CA ALA A 185 -16.46 -3.68 -3.14
C ALA A 185 -15.65 -4.13 -1.92
N ALA A 186 -15.65 -3.35 -0.83
CA ALA A 186 -15.04 -3.74 0.43
C ALA A 186 -15.70 -5.00 1.01
N GLN A 187 -17.05 -5.05 1.04
CA GLN A 187 -17.79 -6.23 1.50
C GLN A 187 -17.53 -7.44 0.59
N TRP A 188 -17.49 -7.23 -0.72
CA TRP A 188 -17.17 -8.29 -1.67
C TRP A 188 -15.78 -8.88 -1.45
N LEU A 189 -14.78 -8.04 -1.14
CA LEU A 189 -13.41 -8.50 -0.81
C LEU A 189 -13.44 -9.39 0.44
N VAL A 190 -14.11 -8.97 1.51
CA VAL A 190 -14.25 -9.74 2.75
C VAL A 190 -14.95 -11.07 2.48
N ASP A 191 -16.06 -11.06 1.74
CA ASP A 191 -16.88 -12.26 1.53
C ASP A 191 -16.27 -13.26 0.54
N ASN A 192 -15.41 -12.80 -0.38
CA ASN A 192 -14.99 -13.60 -1.52
C ASN A 192 -13.47 -13.71 -1.72
N ARG A 193 -12.67 -12.92 -0.99
CA ARG A 193 -11.22 -12.88 -1.15
C ARG A 193 -10.52 -12.80 0.20
N GLY A 194 -9.54 -13.63 0.41
CA GLY A 194 -8.75 -13.67 1.63
C GLY A 194 -7.54 -12.73 1.55
N ILE A 195 -7.72 -11.44 1.26
CA ILE A 195 -6.59 -10.50 1.27
C ILE A 195 -6.15 -10.17 2.69
N ALA A 196 -4.86 -9.98 2.92
CA ALA A 196 -4.31 -9.61 4.22
C ALA A 196 -4.28 -8.08 4.43
N ALA A 197 -4.07 -7.33 3.34
CA ALA A 197 -3.98 -5.87 3.38
C ALA A 197 -4.57 -5.23 2.12
N PHE A 198 -5.03 -4.00 2.28
CA PHE A 198 -5.51 -3.13 1.21
C PHE A 198 -4.70 -1.83 1.21
N GLY A 199 -4.18 -1.41 0.06
CA GLY A 199 -3.44 -0.15 -0.08
C GLY A 199 -3.99 0.72 -1.20
N ILE A 200 -3.88 2.04 -1.06
CA ILE A 200 -4.38 3.02 -2.03
C ILE A 200 -3.46 4.24 -2.11
N ASP A 201 -3.46 4.93 -3.25
CA ASP A 201 -2.68 6.15 -3.49
C ASP A 201 -3.44 7.44 -3.12
N THR A 202 -4.51 7.34 -2.33
CA THR A 202 -5.33 8.48 -1.81
C THR A 202 -5.13 8.67 -0.31
N PRO A 203 -5.58 9.83 0.26
CA PRO A 203 -5.51 10.11 1.69
C PRO A 203 -6.41 9.26 2.58
N SER A 204 -7.34 8.51 2.00
CA SER A 204 -8.22 7.57 2.69
C SER A 204 -8.61 6.42 1.77
N ILE A 205 -8.87 5.24 2.35
CA ILE A 205 -9.44 4.09 1.63
C ILE A 205 -10.92 4.31 1.31
N ASP A 206 -11.64 5.09 2.11
CA ASP A 206 -12.94 5.65 1.74
C ASP A 206 -12.76 6.81 0.77
N TYR A 207 -13.76 7.09 -0.09
CA TYR A 207 -13.72 8.26 -0.96
C TYR A 207 -13.96 9.57 -0.19
N GLY A 208 -13.56 10.71 -0.76
CA GLY A 208 -13.55 11.99 -0.06
C GLY A 208 -14.88 12.43 0.55
N GLN A 209 -16.00 12.07 -0.05
CA GLN A 209 -17.36 12.41 0.42
C GLN A 209 -17.97 11.38 1.38
N SER A 210 -17.17 10.43 1.91
CA SER A 210 -17.64 9.45 2.90
C SER A 210 -17.93 10.15 4.23
N GLU A 211 -19.15 9.99 4.75
CA GLU A 211 -19.56 10.53 6.05
C GLU A 211 -19.49 9.48 7.17
N ASP A 212 -19.47 8.20 6.81
CA ASP A 212 -19.61 7.06 7.74
C ASP A 212 -18.43 6.08 7.70
N PHE A 213 -17.41 6.34 6.87
CA PHE A 213 -16.17 5.56 6.76
C PHE A 213 -16.42 4.05 6.61
N ARG A 214 -17.42 3.69 5.78
CA ARG A 214 -17.88 2.31 5.66
C ARG A 214 -16.83 1.32 5.20
N VAL A 215 -15.89 1.74 4.36
CA VAL A 215 -14.80 0.86 3.88
C VAL A 215 -13.88 0.50 5.03
N HIS A 216 -13.46 1.49 5.85
CA HIS A 216 -12.69 1.24 7.06
C HIS A 216 -13.44 0.27 8.00
N VAL A 217 -14.70 0.56 8.30
CA VAL A 217 -15.52 -0.28 9.22
C VAL A 217 -15.58 -1.72 8.72
N ILE A 218 -15.79 -1.95 7.42
CA ILE A 218 -15.92 -3.30 6.84
C ILE A 218 -14.58 -4.04 6.88
N LEU A 219 -13.51 -3.44 6.34
CA LEU A 219 -12.22 -4.11 6.24
C LEU A 219 -11.60 -4.38 7.61
N PHE A 220 -11.69 -3.41 8.53
CA PHE A 220 -11.06 -3.56 9.86
C PHE A 220 -11.82 -4.50 10.78
N ALA A 221 -13.15 -4.64 10.61
CA ALA A 221 -13.92 -5.66 11.32
C ALA A 221 -13.48 -7.09 10.95
N ASP A 222 -12.94 -7.28 9.74
CA ASP A 222 -12.38 -8.56 9.26
C ASP A 222 -10.86 -8.69 9.54
N GLY A 223 -10.25 -7.68 10.18
CA GLY A 223 -8.82 -7.67 10.54
C GLY A 223 -7.88 -7.31 9.38
N ILE A 224 -8.40 -6.87 8.24
CA ILE A 224 -7.61 -6.41 7.08
C ILE A 224 -7.01 -5.04 7.43
N VAL A 225 -5.69 -4.89 7.32
CA VAL A 225 -5.00 -3.60 7.52
C VAL A 225 -5.05 -2.74 6.25
N ALA A 226 -4.91 -1.40 6.40
CA ALA A 226 -4.90 -0.50 5.25
C ALA A 226 -3.59 0.29 5.13
N PHE A 227 -3.21 0.63 3.88
CA PHE A 227 -2.11 1.55 3.57
C PHE A 227 -2.66 2.73 2.77
N GLU A 228 -2.37 3.94 3.21
CA GLU A 228 -2.85 5.16 2.57
C GLU A 228 -1.69 6.02 2.05
N ASN A 229 -1.98 6.85 1.06
CA ASN A 229 -0.97 7.64 0.36
C ASN A 229 0.22 6.80 -0.12
N VAL A 230 -0.04 5.63 -0.71
CA VAL A 230 1.00 4.78 -1.28
C VAL A 230 1.54 5.45 -2.54
N ALA A 231 2.86 5.67 -2.58
CA ALA A 231 3.52 6.36 -3.68
C ALA A 231 3.82 5.43 -4.87
N ASP A 232 4.02 6.00 -6.04
CA ASP A 232 4.67 5.35 -7.19
C ASP A 232 4.06 4.01 -7.66
N LEU A 233 2.75 3.77 -7.44
CA LEU A 233 2.07 2.54 -7.85
C LEU A 233 2.14 2.27 -9.36
N GLN A 234 2.29 3.31 -10.20
CA GLN A 234 2.49 3.19 -11.65
C GLN A 234 3.78 2.46 -12.04
N ARG A 235 4.71 2.27 -11.09
CA ARG A 235 5.97 1.54 -11.32
C ARG A 235 5.86 0.04 -11.12
N LEU A 236 4.72 -0.42 -10.60
CA LEU A 236 4.45 -1.82 -10.32
C LEU A 236 3.71 -2.50 -11.49
N PRO A 237 4.00 -3.77 -11.78
CA PRO A 237 3.18 -4.58 -12.67
C PRO A 237 1.85 -4.95 -11.99
N PRO A 238 0.83 -5.33 -12.77
CA PRO A 238 -0.45 -5.77 -12.21
C PRO A 238 -0.32 -6.97 -11.26
N THR A 239 0.62 -7.87 -11.53
CA THR A 239 0.90 -9.06 -10.73
C THR A 239 2.40 -9.34 -10.63
N GLY A 240 2.80 -10.20 -9.67
CA GLY A 240 4.17 -10.69 -9.54
C GLY A 240 5.10 -9.81 -8.71
N ALA A 241 4.65 -8.65 -8.24
CA ALA A 241 5.38 -7.89 -7.23
C ALA A 241 5.21 -8.53 -5.84
N PHE A 242 6.20 -8.32 -4.97
CA PHE A 242 6.18 -8.74 -3.58
C PHE A 242 6.40 -7.51 -2.70
N VAL A 243 5.48 -7.23 -1.79
CA VAL A 243 5.47 -6.03 -0.95
C VAL A 243 6.01 -6.34 0.45
N VAL A 244 6.77 -5.40 0.99
CA VAL A 244 7.19 -5.32 2.38
C VAL A 244 6.78 -3.95 2.91
N ALA A 245 5.81 -3.94 3.83
CA ALA A 245 5.19 -2.74 4.41
C ALA A 245 5.37 -2.76 5.93
N LEU A 246 6.43 -2.11 6.43
CA LEU A 246 6.80 -2.16 7.85
C LEU A 246 6.52 -0.81 8.52
N PRO A 247 5.41 -0.69 9.28
CA PRO A 247 5.09 0.51 10.04
C PRO A 247 5.98 0.66 11.26
N MET A 248 6.01 1.85 11.84
CA MET A 248 6.52 2.06 13.18
C MET A 248 5.66 1.23 14.16
N LYS A 249 6.30 0.37 14.95
CA LYS A 249 5.59 -0.52 15.90
C LYS A 249 5.21 0.24 17.17
N ILE A 250 4.14 1.02 17.10
CA ILE A 250 3.61 1.81 18.21
C ILE A 250 2.70 0.93 19.07
N GLU A 251 3.04 0.77 20.36
CA GLU A 251 2.21 0.00 21.31
C GLU A 251 0.86 0.69 21.50
N GLY A 252 -0.22 -0.01 21.19
CA GLY A 252 -1.58 0.49 21.26
C GLY A 252 -1.95 1.51 20.19
N GLY A 253 -1.07 1.76 19.20
CA GLY A 253 -1.32 2.71 18.11
C GLY A 253 -2.44 2.26 17.19
N SER A 254 -3.22 3.24 16.67
CA SER A 254 -4.28 3.03 15.69
C SER A 254 -3.75 3.07 14.26
N GLY A 255 -2.62 3.76 14.06
CA GLY A 255 -1.90 3.90 12.80
C GLY A 255 -0.42 4.16 13.04
N ALA A 256 0.38 4.18 11.97
CA ALA A 256 1.79 4.54 12.06
C ALA A 256 2.39 4.95 10.72
N PRO A 257 3.39 5.85 10.72
CA PRO A 257 4.24 6.07 9.55
C PRO A 257 4.80 4.76 9.02
N LEU A 258 4.79 4.59 7.70
CA LEU A 258 5.12 3.36 7.00
C LEU A 258 6.31 3.56 6.06
N ARG A 259 7.27 2.62 6.05
CA ARG A 259 8.14 2.44 4.90
C ARG A 259 7.67 1.22 4.12
N ILE A 260 7.05 1.45 2.98
CA ILE A 260 6.56 0.42 2.07
C ILE A 260 7.47 0.34 0.83
N VAL A 261 7.89 -0.86 0.48
CA VAL A 261 8.70 -1.15 -0.70
C VAL A 261 8.17 -2.38 -1.42
N ALA A 262 8.40 -2.45 -2.72
CA ALA A 262 8.05 -3.62 -3.52
C ALA A 262 9.28 -4.19 -4.23
N PHE A 263 9.42 -5.51 -4.23
CA PHE A 263 10.36 -6.23 -5.06
C PHE A 263 9.66 -6.71 -6.33
N ILE A 264 10.22 -6.41 -7.49
CA ILE A 264 9.73 -6.86 -8.79
C ILE A 264 10.76 -7.83 -9.37
N PRO A 265 10.44 -9.14 -9.46
CA PRO A 265 11.33 -10.14 -10.06
C PRO A 265 11.63 -9.84 -11.54
N ASN A 266 12.81 -10.23 -12.02
CA ASN A 266 13.14 -10.17 -13.44
C ASN A 266 12.19 -11.05 -14.27
N GLY A 267 11.76 -10.53 -15.43
CA GLY A 267 10.84 -11.25 -16.30
C GLY A 267 9.36 -11.08 -15.93
N THR A 268 9.03 -10.36 -14.86
CA THR A 268 7.65 -9.92 -14.61
C THR A 268 7.23 -8.94 -15.72
N VAL A 269 6.14 -9.26 -16.42
CA VAL A 269 5.59 -8.45 -17.51
C VAL A 269 4.61 -7.45 -16.89
N GLY A 270 4.77 -6.17 -17.19
CA GLY A 270 3.85 -5.09 -16.82
C GLY A 270 2.77 -4.93 -17.87
#